data_815c6d513d5186fb577db9e837f486a2
#
_entry.id   815c6d513d5186fb577db9e837f486a2
#
_cell.length_a   1.000
_cell.length_b   1.000
_cell.length_c   1.000
_cell.angle_alpha   90.00
_cell.angle_beta   90.00
_cell.angle_gamma   90.00
#
_symmetry.space_group_name_H-M   'P 1'
#
loop_
_entity.id
_entity.type
_entity.pdbx_description
1 polymer ?
#
loop_
_entity_poly.entity_id
_entity_poly.type
_entity_poly.pdbx_seq_one_letter_code
_entity_poly.pdbx_strand_id
1 'polypeptide(L)'
;SSLGYVVLEQYLNDATGRPFGVLAGETVFAPLGMRDTLYAQSLPPALATRAASGHAADGSVVAGNWRAYPELAAAGLWSTAHDLALFALAVQRAASGQDGQLITQQQARAMLTPVRGSYGLGFELDHAAAEPAFHHSGSNAGYKALLFAYERTGQGAVILANGDNGWMLIEEIARSIAAEYGWEDYRPRKRVAAQ
;
A
#
# COMPACT_ATOMS: atom_id res chain seq x y z
N SER A 1 9.70 -4.24 -8.48
CA SER A 1 9.49 -3.50 -9.73
C SER A 1 8.09 -3.76 -10.27
N SER A 2 7.44 -2.76 -10.87
CA SER A 2 6.09 -2.90 -11.44
C SER A 2 5.99 -4.07 -12.43
N LEU A 3 7.01 -4.25 -13.28
CA LEU A 3 7.05 -5.36 -14.23
C LEU A 3 7.01 -6.73 -13.55
N GLY A 4 7.65 -6.88 -12.40
CA GLY A 4 7.60 -8.13 -11.61
C GLY A 4 6.18 -8.46 -11.13
N TYR A 5 5.40 -7.46 -10.77
CA TYR A 5 4.00 -7.65 -10.37
C TYR A 5 3.08 -7.97 -11.55
N VAL A 6 3.36 -7.45 -12.75
CA VAL A 6 2.64 -7.86 -13.98
C VAL A 6 2.88 -9.33 -14.29
N VAL A 7 4.12 -9.80 -14.17
CA VAL A 7 4.44 -11.22 -14.34
C VAL A 7 3.75 -12.09 -13.29
N LEU A 8 3.74 -11.63 -12.03
CA LEU A 8 3.05 -12.34 -10.94
C LEU A 8 1.52 -12.39 -11.16
N GLU A 9 0.93 -11.29 -11.62
CA GLU A 9 -0.48 -11.23 -12.00
C GLU A 9 -0.81 -12.28 -13.07
N GLN A 10 -0.03 -12.31 -14.15
CA GLN A 10 -0.24 -13.27 -15.23
C GLN A 10 -0.07 -14.72 -14.72
N TYR A 11 0.97 -14.97 -13.92
CA TYR A 11 1.17 -16.29 -13.32
C TYR A 11 -0.03 -16.74 -12.46
N LEU A 12 -0.57 -15.84 -11.64
CA LEU A 12 -1.73 -16.15 -10.79
C LEU A 12 -2.99 -16.37 -11.62
N ASN A 13 -3.21 -15.59 -12.68
CA ASN A 13 -4.32 -15.79 -13.60
C ASN A 13 -4.24 -17.19 -14.25
N ASP A 14 -3.07 -17.58 -14.77
CA ASP A 14 -2.86 -18.85 -15.45
C ASP A 14 -2.96 -20.04 -14.48
N ALA A 15 -2.33 -19.93 -13.30
CA ALA A 15 -2.29 -21.00 -12.32
C ALA A 15 -3.66 -21.27 -11.66
N THR A 16 -4.51 -20.25 -11.53
CA THR A 16 -5.80 -20.36 -10.84
C THR A 16 -6.99 -20.41 -11.80
N GLY A 17 -6.81 -20.02 -13.06
CA GLY A 17 -7.89 -19.81 -14.02
C GLY A 17 -8.82 -18.65 -13.66
N ARG A 18 -8.40 -17.74 -12.78
CA ARG A 18 -9.24 -16.68 -12.20
C ARG A 18 -8.60 -15.31 -12.40
N PRO A 19 -9.39 -14.25 -12.71
CA PRO A 19 -8.87 -12.89 -12.79
C PRO A 19 -8.24 -12.44 -11.47
N PHE A 20 -7.06 -11.83 -11.54
CA PHE A 20 -6.29 -11.38 -10.37
C PHE A 20 -7.11 -10.53 -9.39
N GLY A 21 -7.92 -9.56 -9.90
CA GLY A 21 -8.74 -8.71 -9.05
C GLY A 21 -9.81 -9.48 -8.27
N VAL A 22 -10.38 -10.53 -8.87
CA VAL A 22 -11.34 -11.44 -8.20
C VAL A 22 -10.61 -12.25 -7.14
N LEU A 23 -9.45 -12.82 -7.50
CA LEU A 23 -8.63 -13.60 -6.57
C LEU A 23 -8.23 -12.75 -5.33
N ALA A 24 -7.70 -11.54 -5.54
CA ALA A 24 -7.33 -10.63 -4.46
C ALA A 24 -8.55 -10.25 -3.58
N GLY A 25 -9.69 -9.99 -4.21
CA GLY A 25 -10.93 -9.68 -3.51
C GLY A 25 -11.36 -10.78 -2.53
N GLU A 26 -11.34 -12.03 -2.97
CA GLU A 26 -11.79 -13.18 -2.16
C GLU A 26 -10.75 -13.64 -1.14
N THR A 27 -9.46 -13.58 -1.49
CA THR A 27 -8.40 -14.13 -0.64
C THR A 27 -7.80 -13.12 0.33
N VAL A 28 -7.91 -11.81 0.04
CA VAL A 28 -7.32 -10.75 0.87
C VAL A 28 -8.39 -9.78 1.36
N PHE A 29 -9.14 -9.13 0.46
CA PHE A 29 -9.95 -7.99 0.85
C PHE A 29 -11.18 -8.41 1.66
N ALA A 30 -11.91 -9.43 1.23
CA ALA A 30 -13.10 -9.90 1.94
C ALA A 30 -12.77 -10.47 3.33
N PRO A 31 -11.76 -11.34 3.52
CA PRO A 31 -11.38 -11.83 4.84
C PRO A 31 -10.97 -10.72 5.82
N LEU A 32 -10.36 -9.64 5.32
CA LEU A 32 -9.94 -8.50 6.15
C LEU A 32 -11.04 -7.44 6.34
N GLY A 33 -12.19 -7.58 5.68
CA GLY A 33 -13.25 -6.59 5.73
C GLY A 33 -12.94 -5.29 4.98
N MET A 34 -12.03 -5.32 4.02
CA MET A 34 -11.63 -4.18 3.17
C MET A 34 -12.70 -3.93 2.10
N ARG A 35 -13.81 -3.34 2.50
CA ARG A 35 -15.03 -3.25 1.68
C ARG A 35 -14.96 -2.20 0.56
N ASP A 36 -14.04 -1.26 0.68
CA ASP A 36 -13.82 -0.17 -0.27
C ASP A 36 -12.52 -0.34 -1.05
N THR A 37 -12.08 -1.61 -1.19
CA THR A 37 -10.84 -1.96 -1.88
C THR A 37 -11.12 -2.91 -3.04
N LEU A 38 -10.57 -2.59 -4.22
CA LEU A 38 -10.65 -3.44 -5.40
C LEU A 38 -9.50 -3.15 -6.37
N TYR A 39 -9.19 -4.13 -7.20
CA TYR A 39 -8.38 -3.92 -8.39
C TYR A 39 -9.26 -3.63 -9.59
N ALA A 40 -9.10 -2.46 -10.20
CA ALA A 40 -9.83 -2.08 -11.41
C ALA A 40 -9.02 -1.08 -12.24
N GLN A 41 -8.97 -1.29 -13.56
CA GLN A 41 -8.41 -0.32 -14.52
C GLN A 41 -9.41 0.78 -14.85
N SER A 42 -10.69 0.46 -14.80
CA SER A 42 -11.79 1.42 -14.90
C SER A 42 -12.74 1.14 -13.73
N LEU A 43 -12.96 2.15 -12.90
CA LEU A 43 -13.89 2.01 -11.78
C LEU A 43 -15.32 1.75 -12.30
N PRO A 44 -16.05 0.81 -11.68
CA PRO A 44 -17.48 0.69 -11.93
C PRO A 44 -18.20 2.04 -11.70
N PRO A 45 -19.17 2.43 -12.55
CA PRO A 45 -19.85 3.73 -12.42
C PRO A 45 -20.40 4.02 -11.02
N ALA A 46 -20.88 3.00 -10.32
CA ALA A 46 -21.40 3.12 -8.96
C ALA A 46 -20.31 3.54 -7.94
N LEU A 47 -19.04 3.25 -8.21
CA LEU A 47 -17.92 3.59 -7.33
C LEU A 47 -17.21 4.87 -7.80
N ALA A 48 -17.35 5.25 -9.04
CA ALA A 48 -16.71 6.44 -9.61
C ALA A 48 -17.08 7.75 -8.86
N THR A 49 -18.31 7.85 -8.36
CA THR A 49 -18.77 8.99 -7.57
C THR A 49 -18.16 9.08 -6.18
N ARG A 50 -17.56 8.00 -5.69
CA ARG A 50 -16.90 7.91 -4.37
C ARG A 50 -15.38 8.06 -4.46
N ALA A 51 -14.83 7.99 -5.67
CA ALA A 51 -13.40 8.13 -5.89
C ALA A 51 -12.99 9.60 -5.91
N ALA A 52 -11.92 9.94 -5.22
CA ALA A 52 -11.33 11.26 -5.31
C ALA A 52 -10.69 11.46 -6.68
N SER A 53 -10.89 12.60 -7.31
CA SER A 53 -10.19 12.96 -8.55
C SER A 53 -8.72 13.20 -8.29
N GLY A 54 -7.86 12.77 -9.20
CA GLY A 54 -6.43 13.07 -9.16
C GLY A 54 -6.15 14.51 -9.59
N HIS A 55 -5.12 15.13 -9.00
CA HIS A 55 -4.70 16.49 -9.34
C HIS A 55 -3.24 16.51 -9.79
N ALA A 56 -2.98 17.19 -10.89
CA ALA A 56 -1.63 17.46 -11.37
C ALA A 56 -0.89 18.42 -10.43
N ALA A 57 0.42 18.61 -10.65
CA ALA A 57 1.26 19.46 -9.80
C ALA A 57 0.85 20.93 -9.80
N ASP A 58 0.17 21.41 -10.85
CA ASP A 58 -0.40 22.76 -10.95
C ASP A 58 -1.79 22.90 -10.29
N GLY A 59 -2.30 21.83 -9.70
CA GLY A 59 -3.61 21.77 -9.05
C GLY A 59 -4.78 21.47 -10.00
N SER A 60 -4.55 21.36 -11.30
CA SER A 60 -5.59 20.99 -12.24
C SER A 60 -6.02 19.53 -12.06
N VAL A 61 -7.30 19.25 -12.29
CA VAL A 61 -7.82 17.87 -12.25
C VAL A 61 -7.23 17.08 -13.42
N VAL A 62 -6.75 15.88 -13.16
CA VAL A 62 -6.29 14.93 -14.19
C VAL A 62 -7.44 14.68 -15.18
N ALA A 63 -7.14 14.74 -16.48
CA ALA A 63 -8.13 14.53 -17.52
C ALA A 63 -8.88 13.20 -17.33
N GLY A 64 -10.20 13.24 -17.23
CA GLY A 64 -11.05 12.09 -16.92
C GLY A 64 -11.02 11.68 -15.43
N ASN A 65 -10.58 12.56 -14.53
CA ASN A 65 -10.42 12.40 -13.07
C ASN A 65 -9.24 11.50 -12.63
N TRP A 66 -8.85 10.52 -13.41
CA TRP A 66 -7.71 9.61 -13.14
C TRP A 66 -7.20 8.97 -14.43
N ARG A 67 -6.03 8.36 -14.35
CA ARG A 67 -5.48 7.55 -15.43
C ARG A 67 -5.74 6.08 -15.18
N ALA A 68 -6.06 5.33 -16.22
CA ALA A 68 -6.04 3.87 -16.22
C ALA A 68 -4.64 3.38 -16.57
N TYR A 69 -4.18 2.36 -15.85
CA TYR A 69 -2.88 1.73 -16.06
C TYR A 69 -3.09 0.28 -16.48
N PRO A 70 -2.44 -0.21 -17.55
CA PRO A 70 -2.56 -1.60 -17.97
C PRO A 70 -1.98 -2.58 -16.94
N GLU A 71 -1.06 -2.11 -16.09
CA GLU A 71 -0.40 -2.90 -15.04
C GLU A 71 -1.30 -3.01 -13.80
N LEU A 72 -2.32 -3.86 -13.84
CA LEU A 72 -3.36 -3.93 -12.81
C LEU A 72 -2.79 -4.22 -11.42
N ALA A 73 -1.99 -5.28 -11.28
CA ALA A 73 -1.42 -5.65 -9.99
C ALA A 73 -0.45 -4.60 -9.42
N ALA A 74 0.21 -3.83 -10.29
CA ALA A 74 1.19 -2.84 -9.88
C ALA A 74 0.58 -1.44 -9.61
N ALA A 75 -0.48 -1.06 -10.33
CA ALA A 75 -0.98 0.31 -10.31
C ALA A 75 -2.51 0.45 -10.31
N GLY A 76 -3.26 -0.67 -10.32
CA GLY A 76 -4.72 -0.66 -10.46
C GLY A 76 -5.49 -0.80 -9.14
N LEU A 77 -4.83 -0.73 -7.97
CA LEU A 77 -5.51 -0.81 -6.68
C LEU A 77 -6.23 0.50 -6.35
N TRP A 78 -7.51 0.40 -6.07
CA TRP A 78 -8.32 1.44 -5.44
C TRP A 78 -8.61 1.03 -4.01
N SER A 79 -8.43 1.95 -3.06
CA SER A 79 -8.59 1.66 -1.64
C SER A 79 -8.85 2.93 -0.83
N THR A 80 -9.08 2.74 0.46
CA THR A 80 -9.13 3.80 1.47
C THR A 80 -7.99 3.64 2.47
N ALA A 81 -7.66 4.72 3.19
CA ALA A 81 -6.67 4.64 4.27
C ALA A 81 -7.10 3.64 5.36
N HIS A 82 -8.40 3.54 5.63
CA HIS A 82 -8.95 2.58 6.59
C HIS A 82 -8.67 1.13 6.16
N ASP A 83 -9.02 0.78 4.92
CA ASP A 83 -8.85 -0.59 4.43
C ASP A 83 -7.37 -1.00 4.37
N LEU A 84 -6.50 -0.10 3.93
CA LEU A 84 -5.05 -0.37 3.94
C LEU A 84 -4.48 -0.49 5.37
N ALA A 85 -5.05 0.21 6.35
CA ALA A 85 -4.69 0.03 7.75
C ALA A 85 -5.12 -1.35 8.27
N LEU A 86 -6.28 -1.88 7.86
CA LEU A 86 -6.69 -3.26 8.18
C LEU A 86 -5.67 -4.28 7.64
N PHE A 87 -5.17 -4.08 6.43
CA PHE A 87 -4.13 -4.91 5.85
C PHE A 87 -2.81 -4.85 6.65
N ALA A 88 -2.34 -3.64 7.00
CA ALA A 88 -1.14 -3.47 7.81
C ALA A 88 -1.27 -4.15 9.18
N LEU A 89 -2.41 -3.97 9.86
CA LEU A 89 -2.71 -4.62 11.14
C LEU A 89 -2.72 -6.15 11.03
N ALA A 90 -3.23 -6.72 9.92
CA ALA A 90 -3.22 -8.16 9.70
C ALA A 90 -1.79 -8.70 9.60
N VAL A 91 -0.89 -7.98 8.90
CA VAL A 91 0.53 -8.34 8.81
C VAL A 91 1.19 -8.25 10.18
N GLN A 92 0.97 -7.17 10.95
CA GLN A 92 1.52 -6.99 12.30
C GLN A 92 1.07 -8.10 13.26
N ARG A 93 -0.24 -8.43 13.28
CA ARG A 93 -0.80 -9.50 14.12
C ARG A 93 -0.20 -10.86 13.77
N ALA A 94 -0.11 -11.19 12.49
CA ALA A 94 0.51 -12.42 12.04
C ALA A 94 2.00 -12.48 12.44
N ALA A 95 2.76 -11.40 12.26
CA ALA A 95 4.18 -11.33 12.62
C ALA A 95 4.40 -11.53 14.12
N SER A 96 3.53 -10.97 14.98
CA SER A 96 3.56 -11.14 16.43
C SER A 96 3.06 -12.50 16.93
N GLY A 97 2.58 -13.37 16.04
CA GLY A 97 2.05 -14.69 16.40
C GLY A 97 0.64 -14.66 16.97
N GLN A 98 -0.06 -13.55 16.86
CA GLN A 98 -1.51 -13.49 17.08
C GLN A 98 -2.21 -14.14 15.88
N ASP A 99 -3.44 -14.66 16.10
CA ASP A 99 -4.18 -15.36 15.04
C ASP A 99 -4.25 -14.52 13.74
N GLY A 100 -3.49 -14.97 12.74
CA GLY A 100 -3.46 -14.37 11.43
C GLY A 100 -4.65 -14.84 10.61
N GLN A 101 -5.67 -14.00 10.45
CA GLN A 101 -6.81 -14.30 9.58
C GLN A 101 -6.41 -14.47 8.11
N LEU A 102 -5.30 -13.86 7.69
CA LEU A 102 -4.87 -13.82 6.29
C LEU A 102 -3.66 -14.71 6.01
N ILE A 103 -2.64 -14.60 6.83
CA ILE A 103 -1.34 -15.28 6.67
C ILE A 103 -0.86 -15.85 8.00
N THR A 104 -0.09 -16.93 7.93
CA THR A 104 0.54 -17.51 9.12
C THR A 104 1.70 -16.64 9.62
N GLN A 105 2.11 -16.84 10.87
CA GLN A 105 3.30 -16.17 11.41
C GLN A 105 4.55 -16.42 10.55
N GLN A 106 4.73 -17.64 10.06
CA GLN A 106 5.85 -17.99 9.20
C GLN A 106 5.84 -17.18 7.89
N GLN A 107 4.66 -17.03 7.28
CA GLN A 107 4.51 -16.23 6.06
C GLN A 107 4.76 -14.74 6.33
N ALA A 108 4.21 -14.19 7.41
CA ALA A 108 4.47 -12.80 7.81
C ALA A 108 5.97 -12.54 8.05
N ARG A 109 6.65 -13.44 8.76
CA ARG A 109 8.10 -13.36 8.96
C ARG A 109 8.87 -13.43 7.64
N ALA A 110 8.47 -14.29 6.71
CA ALA A 110 9.08 -14.36 5.38
C ALA A 110 8.88 -13.05 4.61
N MET A 111 7.69 -12.42 4.69
CA MET A 111 7.42 -11.12 4.08
C MET A 111 8.30 -10.01 4.66
N LEU A 112 8.54 -10.03 5.97
CA LEU A 112 9.29 -9.02 6.72
C LEU A 112 10.79 -9.37 6.87
N THR A 113 11.29 -10.37 6.15
CA THR A 113 12.72 -10.70 6.09
C THR A 113 13.32 -10.13 4.81
N PRO A 114 14.45 -9.39 4.87
CA PRO A 114 15.10 -8.86 3.69
C PRO A 114 15.49 -9.96 2.70
N VAL A 115 15.05 -9.84 1.46
CA VAL A 115 15.40 -10.73 0.36
C VAL A 115 16.47 -10.09 -0.53
N ARG A 116 16.38 -8.76 -0.73
CA ARG A 116 17.35 -7.99 -1.51
C ARG A 116 17.45 -6.56 -1.00
N GLY A 117 18.62 -6.17 -0.50
CA GLY A 117 18.80 -4.86 0.14
C GLY A 117 17.83 -4.73 1.32
N SER A 118 17.08 -3.63 1.38
CA SER A 118 16.04 -3.41 2.38
C SER A 118 14.67 -3.99 2.00
N TYR A 119 14.53 -4.71 0.87
CA TYR A 119 13.23 -5.23 0.43
C TYR A 119 12.98 -6.65 0.90
N GLY A 120 11.83 -6.85 1.57
CA GLY A 120 11.19 -8.14 1.80
C GLY A 120 10.24 -8.53 0.67
N LEU A 121 9.21 -9.31 0.97
CA LEU A 121 8.19 -9.68 -0.01
C LEU A 121 7.06 -8.64 0.02
N GLY A 122 7.15 -7.67 -0.88
CA GLY A 122 6.15 -6.62 -1.05
C GLY A 122 6.37 -5.35 -0.23
N PHE A 123 7.27 -5.37 0.75
CA PHE A 123 7.58 -4.21 1.59
C PHE A 123 9.04 -3.80 1.52
N GLU A 124 9.30 -2.53 1.69
CA GLU A 124 10.58 -2.00 2.09
C GLU A 124 10.65 -2.03 3.62
N LEU A 125 11.78 -2.47 4.16
CA LEU A 125 11.98 -2.75 5.57
C LEU A 125 13.00 -1.76 6.16
N ASP A 126 12.70 -1.23 7.34
CA ASP A 126 13.65 -0.45 8.14
C ASP A 126 13.96 -1.22 9.42
N HIS A 127 15.02 -2.03 9.37
CA HIS A 127 15.52 -2.82 10.49
C HIS A 127 16.72 -2.18 11.17
N ALA A 128 17.14 -0.98 10.72
CA ALA A 128 18.24 -0.24 11.34
C ALA A 128 17.77 0.55 12.57
N ALA A 129 16.48 0.78 12.72
CA ALA A 129 15.87 1.42 13.87
C ALA A 129 15.76 0.44 15.06
N ALA A 130 15.64 0.97 16.28
CA ALA A 130 15.42 0.16 17.48
C ALA A 130 14.07 -0.61 17.41
N GLU A 131 13.06 -0.01 16.79
CA GLU A 131 11.80 -0.66 16.47
C GLU A 131 11.73 -0.91 14.95
N PRO A 132 11.83 -2.18 14.51
CA PRO A 132 11.73 -2.54 13.11
C PRO A 132 10.39 -2.11 12.50
N ALA A 133 10.45 -1.64 11.25
CA ALA A 133 9.28 -1.17 10.54
C ALA A 133 9.24 -1.69 9.10
N PHE A 134 8.05 -1.77 8.54
CA PHE A 134 7.81 -2.04 7.14
C PHE A 134 6.95 -0.96 6.52
N HIS A 135 7.19 -0.68 5.26
CA HIS A 135 6.43 0.34 4.57
C HIS A 135 6.33 0.06 3.07
N HIS A 136 5.36 0.67 2.43
CA HIS A 136 5.27 0.74 0.99
C HIS A 136 4.72 2.09 0.56
N SER A 137 5.19 2.58 -0.58
CA SER A 137 4.70 3.83 -1.15
C SER A 137 4.14 3.63 -2.53
N GLY A 138 3.20 4.49 -2.91
CA GLY A 138 2.60 4.51 -4.23
C GLY A 138 2.67 5.89 -4.87
N SER A 139 2.85 5.92 -6.19
CA SER A 139 2.85 7.15 -6.99
C SER A 139 2.23 6.86 -8.35
N ASN A 140 0.98 7.26 -8.52
CA ASN A 140 0.30 7.33 -9.80
C ASN A 140 0.08 8.80 -10.16
N ALA A 141 -0.22 9.09 -11.43
CA ALA A 141 -0.54 10.46 -11.86
C ALA A 141 -1.74 11.01 -11.07
N GLY A 142 -1.52 12.09 -10.35
CA GLY A 142 -2.52 12.71 -9.48
C GLY A 142 -2.68 12.07 -8.10
N TYR A 143 -1.90 11.04 -7.74
CA TYR A 143 -2.04 10.35 -6.44
C TYR A 143 -0.70 9.98 -5.84
N LYS A 144 -0.61 10.08 -4.52
CA LYS A 144 0.52 9.60 -3.70
C LYS A 144 -0.02 8.84 -2.50
N ALA A 145 0.69 7.80 -2.09
CA ALA A 145 0.29 6.94 -0.98
C ALA A 145 1.50 6.54 -0.13
N LEU A 146 1.30 6.43 1.16
CA LEU A 146 2.22 5.85 2.12
C LEU A 146 1.46 4.93 3.06
N LEU A 147 1.95 3.70 3.18
CA LEU A 147 1.66 2.78 4.28
C LEU A 147 2.96 2.61 5.06
N PHE A 148 2.95 2.86 6.34
CA PHE A 148 4.06 2.67 7.27
C PHE A 148 3.55 1.97 8.52
N ALA A 149 4.25 0.96 9.02
CA ALA A 149 3.88 0.27 10.24
C ALA A 149 5.11 -0.32 10.95
N TYR A 150 5.12 -0.25 12.27
CA TYR A 150 6.11 -0.95 13.11
C TYR A 150 5.73 -2.42 13.25
N GLU A 151 6.72 -3.30 13.28
CA GLU A 151 6.47 -4.74 13.28
C GLU A 151 5.85 -5.25 14.58
N ARG A 152 6.19 -4.64 15.72
CA ARG A 152 5.91 -5.18 17.06
C ARG A 152 4.95 -4.36 17.89
N THR A 153 4.91 -3.04 17.70
CA THR A 153 4.13 -2.14 18.57
C THR A 153 2.66 -2.04 18.19
N GLY A 154 2.29 -2.48 16.98
CA GLY A 154 0.96 -2.28 16.43
C GLY A 154 0.70 -0.85 15.95
N GLN A 155 1.68 0.04 16.04
CA GLN A 155 1.59 1.41 15.56
C GLN A 155 1.85 1.47 14.06
N GLY A 156 1.26 2.46 13.40
CA GLY A 156 1.44 2.69 11.98
C GLY A 156 0.53 3.78 11.47
N ALA A 157 0.71 4.14 10.21
CA ALA A 157 -0.13 5.12 9.53
C ALA A 157 -0.30 4.78 8.05
N VAL A 158 -1.48 5.06 7.51
CA VAL A 158 -1.74 5.08 6.08
C VAL A 158 -2.18 6.47 5.70
N ILE A 159 -1.48 7.07 4.75
CA ILE A 159 -1.74 8.43 4.28
C ILE A 159 -1.89 8.41 2.77
N LEU A 160 -3.04 8.86 2.28
CA LEU A 160 -3.36 8.93 0.86
C LEU A 160 -3.58 10.39 0.47
N ALA A 161 -2.99 10.82 -0.63
CA ALA A 161 -3.15 12.16 -1.17
C ALA A 161 -3.49 12.09 -2.66
N ASN A 162 -4.47 12.88 -3.09
CA ASN A 162 -4.95 12.95 -4.47
C ASN A 162 -4.32 14.12 -5.26
N GLY A 163 -3.02 14.27 -5.17
CA GLY A 163 -2.26 15.29 -5.90
C GLY A 163 -0.82 14.88 -6.16
N ASP A 164 -0.25 15.32 -7.28
CA ASP A 164 1.15 15.02 -7.65
C ASP A 164 2.17 15.60 -6.66
N ASN A 165 1.83 16.70 -5.99
CA ASN A 165 2.63 17.29 -4.90
C ASN A 165 2.36 16.64 -3.52
N GLY A 166 1.56 15.59 -3.46
CA GLY A 166 1.08 14.95 -2.22
C GLY A 166 2.18 14.46 -1.28
N TRP A 167 3.39 14.20 -1.78
CA TRP A 167 4.50 13.76 -0.93
C TRP A 167 4.88 14.76 0.16
N MET A 168 4.82 16.05 -0.12
CA MET A 168 5.12 17.09 0.89
C MET A 168 4.13 17.01 2.05
N LEU A 169 2.84 16.86 1.72
CA LEU A 169 1.78 16.72 2.71
C LEU A 169 1.88 15.39 3.49
N ILE A 170 2.15 14.28 2.79
CA ILE A 170 2.32 12.96 3.42
C ILE A 170 3.46 12.98 4.44
N GLU A 171 4.61 13.54 4.08
CA GLU A 171 5.77 13.66 4.99
C GLU A 171 5.47 14.53 6.20
N GLU A 172 4.72 15.63 6.02
CA GLU A 172 4.32 16.53 7.12
C GLU A 172 3.36 15.83 8.09
N ILE A 173 2.32 15.18 7.55
CA ILE A 173 1.35 14.42 8.34
C ILE A 173 2.06 13.28 9.09
N ALA A 174 2.92 12.53 8.42
CA ALA A 174 3.63 11.41 9.04
C ALA A 174 4.55 11.87 10.18
N ARG A 175 5.26 13.01 10.01
CA ARG A 175 6.06 13.62 11.10
C ARG A 175 5.18 14.07 12.26
N SER A 176 4.03 14.67 11.97
CA SER A 176 3.10 15.11 13.01
C SER A 176 2.55 13.95 13.82
N ILE A 177 2.18 12.84 13.13
CA ILE A 177 1.76 11.60 13.80
C ILE A 177 2.90 11.04 14.64
N ALA A 178 4.11 10.96 14.09
CA ALA A 178 5.28 10.46 14.80
C ALA A 178 5.59 11.27 16.06
N ALA A 179 5.49 12.59 16.00
CA ALA A 179 5.68 13.46 17.14
C ALA A 179 4.58 13.26 18.21
N GLU A 180 3.32 13.19 17.80
CA GLU A 180 2.17 13.03 18.71
C GLU A 180 2.19 11.68 19.43
N TYR A 181 2.56 10.60 18.71
CA TYR A 181 2.58 9.24 19.25
C TYR A 181 3.95 8.78 19.76
N GLY A 182 4.94 9.67 19.80
CA GLY A 182 6.27 9.39 20.33
C GLY A 182 7.07 8.37 19.52
N TRP A 183 6.99 8.43 18.18
CA TRP A 183 7.76 7.55 17.30
C TRP A 183 9.19 8.08 17.13
N GLU A 184 10.03 7.86 18.11
CA GLU A 184 11.40 8.41 18.14
C GLU A 184 12.26 7.97 16.96
N ASP A 185 12.03 6.76 16.46
CA ASP A 185 12.79 6.16 15.34
C ASP A 185 12.21 6.47 13.96
N TYR A 186 11.09 7.20 13.87
CA TYR A 186 10.53 7.53 12.56
C TYR A 186 11.50 8.37 11.74
N ARG A 187 11.95 7.84 10.61
CA ARG A 187 12.81 8.53 9.63
C ARG A 187 12.01 8.82 8.37
N PRO A 188 11.81 10.10 7.99
CA PRO A 188 11.21 10.40 6.69
C PRO A 188 12.08 9.81 5.57
N ARG A 189 11.42 9.29 4.53
CA ARG A 189 12.13 8.70 3.38
C ARG A 189 13.11 9.71 2.78
N LYS A 190 14.32 9.26 2.45
CA LYS A 190 15.20 10.05 1.58
C LYS A 190 14.52 10.17 0.22
N ARG A 191 14.30 11.39 -0.26
CA ARG A 191 13.80 11.61 -1.62
C ARG A 191 14.77 10.97 -2.59
N VAL A 192 14.33 9.93 -3.29
CA VAL A 192 15.00 9.52 -4.52
C VAL A 192 14.63 10.58 -5.54
N ALA A 193 15.61 11.34 -6.01
CA ALA A 193 15.41 12.30 -7.09
C ALA A 193 14.79 11.51 -8.27
N ALA A 194 13.68 12.03 -8.82
CA ALA A 194 13.11 11.49 -10.03
C ALA A 194 14.19 11.56 -11.14
N GLN A 195 14.61 10.40 -11.63
CA GLN A 195 15.41 10.28 -12.86
C GLN A 195 14.49 10.34 -14.06
#